data_0e42a5c5c980ba433d3cbb3ffec25af4
#
_entry.id   0e42a5c5c980ba433d3cbb3ffec25af4
#
_cell.length_a   1.000
_cell.length_b   1.000
_cell.length_c   1.000
_cell.angle_alpha   90.00
_cell.angle_beta   90.00
_cell.angle_gamma   90.00
#
_symmetry.space_group_name_H-M   'P 1'
#
loop_
_entity.id
_entity.type
_entity.pdbx_description
1 polymer ?
#
loop_
_entity_poly.entity_id
_entity_poly.type
_entity_poly.pdbx_seq_one_letter_code
_entity_poly.pdbx_strand_id
1 'polypeptide(L)'
;MSSSTHFVKGLFVPFRGIYLIMTSFQLFMLALIPLLLAIGVGIFLLVSLWTNTATFMELILEWLPWLHQLMQFRLGDISLLGMIFQGLFWIFVILFTIYFSYLALIIIGAPFYSLLVDKILVRRGLQPPVQNNFIRWLYTSLKMLIITLFKLVIFMTATGLLFIVSFWSLGVILVPILVGFMIAYDCIDFSLECMNYSLRERWNYFTSHLSFFSGLALAILFFSFIPGLFTISLPFFIAGGADAFASITQSEATT
;
A
#
# COMPACT_ATOMS: atom_id res chain seq x y z
N MET A 1 -28.82 -7.58 3.21
CA MET A 1 -28.03 -7.15 4.40
C MET A 1 -27.99 -5.64 4.47
N SER A 2 -28.02 -5.01 5.67
CA SER A 2 -27.98 -3.55 5.78
C SER A 2 -26.59 -2.99 5.41
N SER A 3 -26.53 -1.78 4.87
CA SER A 3 -25.27 -1.08 4.51
C SER A 3 -24.32 -0.96 5.69
N SER A 4 -24.83 -0.84 6.92
CA SER A 4 -24.04 -0.77 8.15
C SER A 4 -23.26 -2.06 8.46
N THR A 5 -23.79 -3.23 8.11
CA THR A 5 -23.10 -4.50 8.33
C THR A 5 -21.91 -4.67 7.40
N HIS A 6 -22.00 -4.16 6.17
CA HIS A 6 -20.89 -4.16 5.21
C HIS A 6 -19.76 -3.23 5.65
N PHE A 7 -20.08 -2.04 6.16
CA PHE A 7 -19.10 -1.10 6.69
C PHE A 7 -18.29 -1.70 7.85
N VAL A 8 -18.97 -2.29 8.82
CA VAL A 8 -18.32 -2.94 9.96
C VAL A 8 -17.45 -4.11 9.51
N LYS A 9 -17.90 -4.92 8.54
CA LYS A 9 -17.06 -5.98 7.96
C LYS A 9 -15.78 -5.41 7.36
N GLY A 10 -15.83 -4.28 6.64
CA GLY A 10 -14.66 -3.60 6.08
C GLY A 10 -13.69 -3.13 7.16
N LEU A 11 -14.19 -2.52 8.22
CA LEU A 11 -13.38 -2.02 9.35
C LEU A 11 -12.59 -3.12 10.05
N PHE A 12 -13.17 -4.32 10.17
CA PHE A 12 -12.54 -5.45 10.86
C PHE A 12 -11.68 -6.36 9.97
N VAL A 13 -11.50 -6.02 8.70
CA VAL A 13 -10.65 -6.77 7.75
C VAL A 13 -9.24 -7.04 8.30
N PRO A 14 -8.46 -6.06 8.83
CA PRO A 14 -7.10 -6.33 9.29
C PRO A 14 -7.05 -7.34 10.44
N PHE A 15 -8.00 -7.27 11.36
CA PHE A 15 -8.05 -8.21 12.49
C PHE A 15 -8.35 -9.65 12.06
N ARG A 16 -9.23 -9.81 11.07
CA ARG A 16 -9.50 -11.12 10.45
C ARG A 16 -8.26 -11.65 9.73
N GLY A 17 -7.55 -10.77 9.01
CA GLY A 17 -6.31 -11.14 8.34
C GLY A 17 -5.23 -11.58 9.31
N ILE A 18 -5.05 -10.86 10.44
CA ILE A 18 -4.13 -11.26 11.50
C ILE A 18 -4.50 -12.68 12.01
N TYR A 19 -5.77 -12.90 12.34
CA TYR A 19 -6.23 -14.21 12.81
C TYR A 19 -5.93 -15.33 11.81
N LEU A 20 -6.25 -15.13 10.52
CA LEU A 20 -6.02 -16.12 9.47
C LEU A 20 -4.52 -16.45 9.28
N ILE A 21 -3.68 -15.43 9.26
CA ILE A 21 -2.24 -15.61 9.08
C ILE A 21 -1.64 -16.32 10.29
N MET A 22 -2.03 -15.93 11.51
CA MET A 22 -1.51 -16.53 12.75
C MET A 22 -1.98 -17.97 12.96
N THR A 23 -3.15 -18.34 12.44
CA THR A 23 -3.67 -19.73 12.59
C THR A 23 -3.10 -20.71 11.57
N SER A 24 -2.30 -20.24 10.58
CA SER A 24 -1.78 -21.11 9.53
C SER A 24 -0.32 -20.79 9.21
N PHE A 25 0.56 -21.74 9.52
CA PHE A 25 1.99 -21.61 9.22
C PHE A 25 2.29 -21.30 7.74
N GLN A 26 1.54 -21.90 6.80
CA GLN A 26 1.73 -21.65 5.38
C GLN A 26 1.35 -20.22 4.98
N LEU A 27 0.24 -19.67 5.50
CA LEU A 27 -0.17 -18.30 5.24
C LEU A 27 0.79 -17.32 5.92
N PHE A 28 1.29 -17.66 7.11
CA PHE A 28 2.28 -16.89 7.83
C PHE A 28 3.58 -16.77 7.01
N MET A 29 4.10 -17.86 6.46
CA MET A 29 5.31 -17.83 5.62
C MET A 29 5.11 -17.00 4.36
N LEU A 30 3.96 -17.14 3.67
CA LEU A 30 3.65 -16.34 2.47
C LEU A 30 3.52 -14.85 2.76
N ALA A 31 3.07 -14.47 3.95
CA ALA A 31 3.00 -13.08 4.39
C ALA A 31 4.35 -12.54 4.86
N LEU A 32 5.17 -13.38 5.50
CA LEU A 32 6.44 -13.00 6.11
C LEU A 32 7.54 -12.74 5.07
N ILE A 33 7.62 -13.58 4.01
CA ILE A 33 8.68 -13.46 3.00
C ILE A 33 8.73 -12.07 2.35
N PRO A 34 7.64 -11.56 1.76
CA PRO A 34 7.66 -10.21 1.16
C PRO A 34 7.92 -9.12 2.18
N LEU A 35 7.43 -9.30 3.41
CA LEU A 35 7.67 -8.34 4.50
C LEU A 35 9.17 -8.25 4.86
N LEU A 36 9.85 -9.38 5.03
CA LEU A 36 11.29 -9.41 5.31
C LEU A 36 12.11 -8.81 4.16
N LEU A 37 11.73 -9.08 2.91
CA LEU A 37 12.37 -8.49 1.74
C LEU A 37 12.19 -6.97 1.71
N ALA A 38 10.99 -6.47 1.99
CA ALA A 38 10.72 -5.04 2.05
C ALA A 38 11.49 -4.33 3.18
N ILE A 39 11.58 -4.97 4.36
CA ILE A 39 12.40 -4.48 5.48
C ILE A 39 13.87 -4.45 5.06
N GLY A 40 14.37 -5.49 4.41
CA GLY A 40 15.74 -5.55 3.88
C GLY A 40 16.04 -4.41 2.90
N VAL A 41 15.14 -4.15 1.97
CA VAL A 41 15.23 -3.01 1.04
C VAL A 41 15.23 -1.68 1.81
N GLY A 42 14.35 -1.54 2.80
CA GLY A 42 14.27 -0.33 3.63
C GLY A 42 15.57 -0.07 4.40
N ILE A 43 16.12 -1.08 5.04
CA ILE A 43 17.41 -0.98 5.75
C ILE A 43 18.54 -0.64 4.78
N PHE A 44 18.59 -1.31 3.62
CA PHE A 44 19.60 -1.02 2.60
C PHE A 44 19.53 0.43 2.11
N LEU A 45 18.33 0.94 1.83
CA LEU A 45 18.12 2.33 1.42
C LEU A 45 18.53 3.30 2.54
N LEU A 46 18.12 3.03 3.76
CA LEU A 46 18.44 3.89 4.90
C LEU A 46 19.95 3.96 5.13
N VAL A 47 20.65 2.85 5.11
CA VAL A 47 22.12 2.78 5.25
C VAL A 47 22.80 3.48 4.08
N SER A 48 22.36 3.23 2.85
CA SER A 48 22.90 3.89 1.64
C SER A 48 22.76 5.41 1.70
N LEU A 49 21.59 5.91 2.09
CA LEU A 49 21.34 7.34 2.23
C LEU A 49 22.13 7.94 3.39
N TRP A 50 22.26 7.21 4.49
CA TRP A 50 23.07 7.63 5.65
C TRP A 50 24.55 7.76 5.29
N THR A 51 25.12 6.75 4.66
CA THR A 51 26.56 6.75 4.30
C THR A 51 26.90 7.77 3.21
N ASN A 52 25.95 8.12 2.35
CA ASN A 52 26.14 9.07 1.25
C ASN A 52 25.44 10.41 1.49
N THR A 53 25.11 10.75 2.74
CA THR A 53 24.36 11.98 3.07
C THR A 53 25.03 13.25 2.51
N ALA A 54 26.36 13.36 2.61
CA ALA A 54 27.10 14.51 2.10
C ALA A 54 26.92 14.68 0.58
N THR A 55 27.09 13.60 -0.18
CA THR A 55 26.91 13.60 -1.63
C THR A 55 25.47 13.95 -2.05
N PHE A 56 24.48 13.43 -1.33
CA PHE A 56 23.08 13.77 -1.59
C PHE A 56 22.76 15.22 -1.25
N MET A 57 23.32 15.75 -0.18
CA MET A 57 23.19 17.17 0.18
C MET A 57 23.83 18.07 -0.85
N GLU A 58 25.04 17.76 -1.31
CA GLU A 58 25.73 18.51 -2.38
C GLU A 58 24.87 18.51 -3.66
N LEU A 59 24.36 17.36 -4.07
CA LEU A 59 23.51 17.24 -5.25
C LEU A 59 22.23 18.10 -5.13
N ILE A 60 21.57 18.11 -3.97
CA ILE A 60 20.38 18.95 -3.73
C ILE A 60 20.74 20.44 -3.79
N LEU A 61 21.87 20.84 -3.22
CA LEU A 61 22.33 22.23 -3.22
C LEU A 61 22.74 22.70 -4.62
N GLU A 62 23.26 21.80 -5.44
CA GLU A 62 23.57 22.07 -6.86
C GLU A 62 22.30 22.33 -7.68
N TRP A 63 21.22 21.54 -7.43
CA TRP A 63 19.94 21.75 -8.10
C TRP A 63 19.14 22.95 -7.59
N LEU A 64 19.40 23.39 -6.34
CA LEU A 64 18.71 24.49 -5.66
C LEU A 64 19.71 25.53 -5.13
N PRO A 65 20.39 26.29 -6.00
CA PRO A 65 21.46 27.22 -5.58
C PRO A 65 20.98 28.33 -4.63
N TRP A 66 19.71 28.71 -4.71
CA TRP A 66 19.10 29.67 -3.77
C TRP A 66 19.07 29.13 -2.33
N LEU A 67 18.97 27.81 -2.15
CA LEU A 67 18.98 27.16 -0.86
C LEU A 67 20.36 27.25 -0.19
N HIS A 68 21.43 27.17 -1.00
CA HIS A 68 22.80 27.34 -0.54
C HIS A 68 23.03 28.74 0.09
N GLN A 69 22.46 29.78 -0.52
CA GLN A 69 22.51 31.14 -0.01
C GLN A 69 21.74 31.31 1.30
N LEU A 70 20.55 30.65 1.43
CA LEU A 70 19.77 30.65 2.66
C LEU A 70 20.47 29.92 3.81
N MET A 71 21.19 28.83 3.51
CA MET A 71 21.93 28.08 4.53
C MET A 71 23.17 28.84 5.07
N GLN A 72 23.71 29.79 4.28
CA GLN A 72 24.81 30.64 4.72
C GLN A 72 24.36 31.80 5.62
N PHE A 73 23.04 32.03 5.74
CA PHE A 73 22.50 33.06 6.62
C PHE A 73 22.70 32.64 8.08
N ARG A 74 23.68 33.27 8.74
CA ARG A 74 24.03 33.02 10.15
C ARG A 74 23.39 34.06 11.04
N LEU A 75 22.66 33.59 12.05
CA LEU A 75 22.28 34.36 13.24
C LEU A 75 23.28 33.98 14.36
N GLY A 76 24.40 34.70 14.40
CA GLY A 76 25.50 34.33 15.30
C GLY A 76 26.31 33.12 14.80
N ASP A 77 26.93 32.36 15.71
CA ASP A 77 27.74 31.17 15.39
C ASP A 77 26.93 29.92 15.01
N ILE A 78 25.62 29.94 15.17
CA ILE A 78 24.74 28.81 14.88
C ILE A 78 23.82 29.16 13.72
N SER A 79 23.91 28.42 12.62
CA SER A 79 22.97 28.54 11.53
C SER A 79 21.67 27.77 11.86
N LEU A 80 20.72 28.46 12.49
CA LEU A 80 19.41 27.91 12.86
C LEU A 80 18.69 27.34 11.63
N LEU A 81 18.80 28.02 10.47
CA LEU A 81 18.27 27.55 9.20
C LEU A 81 18.92 26.25 8.72
N GLY A 82 20.25 26.09 8.94
CA GLY A 82 20.95 24.84 8.62
C GLY A 82 20.45 23.66 9.44
N MET A 83 20.19 23.86 10.74
CA MET A 83 19.62 22.80 11.61
C MET A 83 18.20 22.42 11.20
N ILE A 84 17.34 23.40 10.88
CA ILE A 84 15.97 23.15 10.39
C ILE A 84 16.04 22.37 9.06
N PHE A 85 16.89 22.81 8.13
CA PHE A 85 17.03 22.13 6.83
C PHE A 85 17.53 20.68 7.00
N GLN A 86 18.51 20.45 7.87
CA GLN A 86 19.01 19.12 8.17
C GLN A 86 17.92 18.24 8.79
N GLY A 87 17.11 18.79 9.69
CA GLY A 87 15.97 18.09 10.27
C GLY A 87 14.93 17.71 9.21
N LEU A 88 14.56 18.65 8.33
CA LEU A 88 13.64 18.41 7.21
C LEU A 88 14.20 17.37 6.22
N PHE A 89 15.50 17.40 5.94
CA PHE A 89 16.16 16.41 5.10
C PHE A 89 16.03 15.01 5.68
N TRP A 90 16.27 14.83 7.00
CA TRP A 90 16.13 13.52 7.63
C TRP A 90 14.67 13.02 7.65
N ILE A 91 13.71 13.91 7.88
CA ILE A 91 12.29 13.58 7.75
C ILE A 91 11.99 13.10 6.32
N PHE A 92 12.49 13.81 5.32
CA PHE A 92 12.34 13.41 3.92
C PHE A 92 12.97 12.03 3.64
N VAL A 93 14.19 11.77 4.12
CA VAL A 93 14.89 10.48 3.97
C VAL A 93 14.08 9.34 4.58
N ILE A 94 13.53 9.54 5.79
CA ILE A 94 12.70 8.54 6.46
C ILE A 94 11.43 8.27 5.65
N LEU A 95 10.71 9.31 5.25
CA LEU A 95 9.47 9.17 4.46
C LEU A 95 9.74 8.51 3.11
N PHE A 96 10.82 8.89 2.44
CA PHE A 96 11.27 8.30 1.19
C PHE A 96 11.58 6.81 1.36
N THR A 97 12.32 6.44 2.40
CA THR A 97 12.65 5.04 2.71
C THR A 97 11.40 4.22 2.98
N ILE A 98 10.45 4.74 3.78
CA ILE A 98 9.17 4.07 4.04
C ILE A 98 8.38 3.87 2.74
N TYR A 99 8.32 4.89 1.90
CA TYR A 99 7.61 4.84 0.64
C TYR A 99 8.22 3.82 -0.34
N PHE A 100 9.54 3.80 -0.50
CA PHE A 100 10.21 2.83 -1.36
C PHE A 100 10.14 1.40 -0.81
N SER A 101 10.18 1.23 0.52
CA SER A 101 9.95 -0.07 1.15
C SER A 101 8.53 -0.58 0.89
N TYR A 102 7.54 0.32 0.90
CA TYR A 102 6.16 -0.01 0.53
C TYR A 102 6.04 -0.41 -0.95
N LEU A 103 6.70 0.32 -1.86
CA LEU A 103 6.74 -0.05 -3.28
C LEU A 103 7.40 -1.42 -3.49
N ALA A 104 8.52 -1.67 -2.83
CA ALA A 104 9.19 -2.97 -2.87
C ALA A 104 8.27 -4.09 -2.36
N LEU A 105 7.52 -3.82 -1.28
CA LEU A 105 6.56 -4.78 -0.71
C LEU A 105 5.44 -5.12 -1.71
N ILE A 106 4.92 -4.15 -2.45
CA ILE A 106 3.90 -4.39 -3.47
C ILE A 106 4.49 -5.15 -4.65
N ILE A 107 5.63 -4.70 -5.19
CA ILE A 107 6.23 -5.26 -6.40
C ILE A 107 6.74 -6.68 -6.17
N ILE A 108 7.57 -6.86 -5.13
CA ILE A 108 8.17 -8.16 -4.78
C ILE A 108 7.11 -9.07 -4.14
N GLY A 109 6.18 -8.47 -3.39
CA GLY A 109 5.12 -9.17 -2.69
C GLY A 109 4.00 -9.70 -3.58
N ALA A 110 3.77 -9.10 -4.75
CA ALA A 110 2.65 -9.45 -5.63
C ALA A 110 2.49 -10.96 -5.88
N PRO A 111 3.54 -11.73 -6.26
CA PRO A 111 3.40 -13.17 -6.45
C PRO A 111 3.07 -13.92 -5.15
N PHE A 112 3.61 -13.49 -4.02
CA PHE A 112 3.33 -14.11 -2.72
C PHE A 112 1.91 -13.79 -2.24
N TYR A 113 1.43 -12.57 -2.48
CA TYR A 113 0.06 -12.17 -2.17
C TYR A 113 -0.96 -12.88 -3.03
N SER A 114 -0.69 -13.09 -4.31
CA SER A 114 -1.52 -13.91 -5.19
C SER A 114 -1.66 -15.35 -4.64
N LEU A 115 -0.55 -16.00 -4.23
CA LEU A 115 -0.57 -17.32 -3.61
C LEU A 115 -1.27 -17.33 -2.24
N LEU A 116 -1.11 -16.27 -1.45
CA LEU A 116 -1.76 -16.10 -0.15
C LEU A 116 -3.28 -16.06 -0.34
N VAL A 117 -3.75 -15.22 -1.27
CA VAL A 117 -5.16 -15.04 -1.61
C VAL A 117 -5.75 -16.32 -2.16
N ASP A 118 -5.08 -16.96 -3.11
CA ASP A 118 -5.52 -18.25 -3.70
C ASP A 118 -5.79 -19.30 -2.61
N LYS A 119 -4.85 -19.48 -1.68
CA LYS A 119 -5.03 -20.42 -0.55
C LYS A 119 -6.19 -20.05 0.37
N ILE A 120 -6.44 -18.76 0.60
CA ILE A 120 -7.55 -18.32 1.43
C ILE A 120 -8.88 -18.58 0.71
N LEU A 121 -8.98 -18.26 -0.59
CA LEU A 121 -10.18 -18.49 -1.40
C LEU A 121 -10.54 -19.99 -1.47
N VAL A 122 -9.53 -20.85 -1.72
CA VAL A 122 -9.72 -22.31 -1.71
C VAL A 122 -10.22 -22.81 -0.35
N ARG A 123 -9.65 -22.32 0.75
CA ARG A 123 -10.12 -22.68 2.12
C ARG A 123 -11.57 -22.26 2.38
N ARG A 124 -12.03 -21.19 1.73
CA ARG A 124 -13.40 -20.71 1.80
C ARG A 124 -14.33 -21.41 0.81
N GLY A 125 -13.85 -22.41 0.06
CA GLY A 125 -14.65 -23.19 -0.88
C GLY A 125 -14.89 -22.51 -2.24
N LEU A 126 -14.21 -21.38 -2.50
CA LEU A 126 -14.13 -20.82 -3.83
C LEU A 126 -13.04 -21.55 -4.62
N GLN A 127 -13.30 -21.81 -5.90
CA GLN A 127 -12.33 -22.49 -6.76
C GLN A 127 -11.76 -21.47 -7.77
N PRO A 128 -10.64 -20.80 -7.45
CA PRO A 128 -9.94 -20.02 -8.46
C PRO A 128 -9.55 -20.92 -9.64
N PRO A 129 -9.58 -20.41 -10.86
CA PRO A 129 -9.16 -21.20 -12.02
C PRO A 129 -7.73 -21.67 -11.85
N VAL A 130 -7.54 -22.99 -11.86
CA VAL A 130 -6.25 -23.64 -11.56
C VAL A 130 -5.18 -23.18 -12.54
N GLN A 131 -4.15 -22.54 -12.03
CA GLN A 131 -2.97 -22.19 -12.81
C GLN A 131 -1.96 -23.32 -12.79
N ASN A 132 -2.18 -24.35 -13.64
CA ASN A 132 -1.37 -25.57 -13.66
C ASN A 132 0.06 -25.38 -14.21
N ASN A 133 0.43 -24.21 -14.75
CA ASN A 133 1.73 -23.97 -15.35
C ASN A 133 2.47 -22.81 -14.67
N PHE A 134 3.71 -23.06 -14.22
CA PHE A 134 4.61 -22.02 -13.68
C PHE A 134 4.79 -20.83 -14.63
N ILE A 135 4.90 -21.09 -15.95
CA ILE A 135 5.03 -20.05 -16.96
C ILE A 135 3.77 -19.17 -16.99
N ARG A 136 2.58 -19.77 -16.89
CA ARG A 136 1.31 -19.04 -16.88
C ARG A 136 1.16 -18.21 -15.59
N TRP A 137 1.57 -18.78 -14.46
CA TRP A 137 1.63 -18.07 -13.18
C TRP A 137 2.58 -16.86 -13.25
N LEU A 138 3.80 -17.06 -13.80
CA LEU A 138 4.77 -15.96 -13.98
C LEU A 138 4.25 -14.87 -14.91
N TYR A 139 3.62 -15.25 -16.03
CA TYR A 139 3.00 -14.31 -16.95
C TYR A 139 1.88 -13.49 -16.26
N THR A 140 1.02 -14.15 -15.49
CA THR A 140 -0.05 -13.49 -14.73
C THR A 140 0.52 -12.53 -13.69
N SER A 141 1.55 -12.95 -12.95
CA SER A 141 2.24 -12.10 -11.96
C SER A 141 2.91 -10.89 -12.61
N LEU A 142 3.55 -11.04 -13.77
CA LEU A 142 4.13 -9.92 -14.54
C LEU A 142 3.04 -8.96 -15.06
N LYS A 143 1.95 -9.51 -15.56
CA LYS A 143 0.79 -8.70 -15.98
C LYS A 143 0.21 -7.89 -14.82
N MET A 144 0.08 -8.53 -13.64
CA MET A 144 -0.33 -7.85 -12.40
C MET A 144 0.62 -6.71 -12.06
N LEU A 145 1.92 -6.94 -12.10
CA LEU A 145 2.94 -5.95 -11.81
C LEU A 145 2.81 -4.74 -12.74
N ILE A 146 2.63 -4.97 -14.05
CA ILE A 146 2.42 -3.90 -15.03
C ILE A 146 1.15 -3.09 -14.73
N ILE A 147 0.05 -3.78 -14.42
CA ILE A 147 -1.22 -3.13 -14.07
C ILE A 147 -1.07 -2.33 -12.78
N THR A 148 -0.37 -2.86 -11.77
CA THR A 148 -0.11 -2.18 -10.49
C THR A 148 0.76 -0.95 -10.70
N LEU A 149 1.82 -1.03 -11.54
CA LEU A 149 2.65 0.12 -11.89
C LEU A 149 1.84 1.19 -12.64
N PHE A 150 0.97 0.79 -13.57
CA PHE A 150 0.10 1.72 -14.29
C PHE A 150 -0.88 2.42 -13.34
N LYS A 151 -1.53 1.69 -12.44
CA LYS A 151 -2.38 2.25 -11.38
C LYS A 151 -1.60 3.21 -10.49
N LEU A 152 -0.37 2.85 -10.11
CA LEU A 152 0.50 3.70 -9.30
C LEU A 152 0.78 5.04 -9.99
N VAL A 153 1.10 5.04 -11.30
CA VAL A 153 1.34 6.26 -12.09
C VAL A 153 0.08 7.13 -12.11
N ILE A 154 -1.09 6.55 -12.42
CA ILE A 154 -2.37 7.28 -12.41
C ILE A 154 -2.63 7.88 -11.03
N PHE A 155 -2.39 7.10 -9.99
CA PHE A 155 -2.60 7.52 -8.61
C PHE A 155 -1.66 8.65 -8.19
N MET A 156 -0.37 8.53 -8.48
CA MET A 156 0.61 9.59 -8.22
C MET A 156 0.23 10.88 -8.93
N THR A 157 -0.22 10.77 -10.19
CA THR A 157 -0.68 11.93 -10.97
C THR A 157 -1.93 12.55 -10.34
N ALA A 158 -2.93 11.75 -9.99
CA ALA A 158 -4.16 12.22 -9.36
C ALA A 158 -3.90 12.85 -7.98
N THR A 159 -3.05 12.22 -7.16
CA THR A 159 -2.66 12.74 -5.84
C THR A 159 -1.85 14.02 -5.98
N GLY A 160 -0.93 14.09 -6.95
CA GLY A 160 -0.16 15.30 -7.25
C GLY A 160 -1.04 16.46 -7.69
N LEU A 161 -2.00 16.21 -8.58
CA LEU A 161 -2.99 17.22 -9.00
C LEU A 161 -3.86 17.69 -7.83
N LEU A 162 -4.35 16.76 -7.01
CA LEU A 162 -5.10 17.08 -5.81
C LEU A 162 -4.25 17.86 -4.80
N PHE A 163 -2.96 17.53 -4.65
CA PHE A 163 -2.05 18.28 -3.78
C PHE A 163 -1.88 19.73 -4.25
N ILE A 164 -1.77 19.97 -5.57
CA ILE A 164 -1.72 21.32 -6.15
C ILE A 164 -3.03 22.08 -5.85
N VAL A 165 -4.19 21.43 -6.02
CA VAL A 165 -5.50 22.01 -5.70
C VAL A 165 -5.69 22.18 -4.18
N SER A 166 -5.02 21.36 -3.37
CA SER A 166 -5.08 21.32 -1.90
C SER A 166 -4.44 22.50 -1.20
N PHE A 167 -3.66 23.32 -1.91
CA PHE A 167 -3.16 24.59 -1.36
C PHE A 167 -4.31 25.47 -0.82
N TRP A 168 -5.55 25.09 -1.13
CA TRP A 168 -6.79 25.75 -0.69
C TRP A 168 -7.59 24.89 0.31
N SER A 169 -6.95 24.42 1.38
CA SER A 169 -7.51 23.85 2.63
C SER A 169 -8.30 22.53 2.58
N LEU A 170 -9.09 22.24 1.56
CA LEU A 170 -9.92 21.02 1.50
C LEU A 170 -9.13 19.72 1.15
N GLY A 171 -8.04 19.86 0.43
CA GLY A 171 -7.29 18.72 -0.05
C GLY A 171 -6.53 17.97 1.04
N VAL A 172 -6.17 18.63 2.13
CA VAL A 172 -5.50 17.98 3.28
C VAL A 172 -6.36 16.84 3.85
N ILE A 173 -7.69 16.97 3.74
CA ILE A 173 -8.64 15.94 4.21
C ILE A 173 -8.98 14.96 3.07
N LEU A 174 -9.19 15.47 1.85
CA LEU A 174 -9.63 14.63 0.73
C LEU A 174 -8.54 13.68 0.22
N VAL A 175 -7.27 14.10 0.21
CA VAL A 175 -6.16 13.25 -0.26
C VAL A 175 -6.02 11.97 0.57
N PRO A 176 -5.92 12.01 1.91
CA PRO A 176 -5.85 10.77 2.70
C PRO A 176 -7.05 9.85 2.48
N ILE A 177 -8.26 10.40 2.39
CA ILE A 177 -9.47 9.61 2.13
C ILE A 177 -9.37 8.87 0.79
N LEU A 178 -9.00 9.58 -0.26
CA LEU A 178 -8.83 8.98 -1.59
C LEU A 178 -7.75 7.91 -1.58
N VAL A 179 -6.61 8.18 -0.94
CA VAL A 179 -5.51 7.21 -0.73
C VAL A 179 -6.03 5.96 -0.02
N GLY A 180 -6.79 6.14 1.06
CA GLY A 180 -7.39 5.04 1.80
C GLY A 180 -8.29 4.16 0.94
N PHE A 181 -9.15 4.76 0.11
CA PHE A 181 -10.01 4.03 -0.83
C PHE A 181 -9.22 3.27 -1.90
N MET A 182 -8.16 3.86 -2.44
CA MET A 182 -7.35 3.20 -3.46
C MET A 182 -6.60 2.01 -2.90
N ILE A 183 -6.00 2.15 -1.73
CA ILE A 183 -5.33 1.04 -1.06
C ILE A 183 -6.35 -0.06 -0.68
N ALA A 184 -7.55 0.33 -0.23
CA ALA A 184 -8.64 -0.59 0.04
C ALA A 184 -9.02 -1.39 -1.21
N TYR A 185 -9.11 -0.72 -2.36
CA TYR A 185 -9.34 -1.36 -3.64
C TYR A 185 -8.21 -2.34 -3.98
N ASP A 186 -6.95 -1.92 -3.86
CA ASP A 186 -5.79 -2.78 -4.16
C ASP A 186 -5.76 -4.04 -3.27
N CYS A 187 -6.11 -3.95 -1.99
CA CYS A 187 -6.18 -5.12 -1.11
C CYS A 187 -7.20 -6.18 -1.57
N ILE A 188 -8.31 -5.77 -2.18
CA ILE A 188 -9.35 -6.67 -2.70
C ILE A 188 -9.05 -7.09 -4.14
N ASP A 189 -8.37 -6.25 -4.91
CA ASP A 189 -8.08 -6.49 -6.33
C ASP A 189 -7.32 -7.81 -6.55
N PHE A 190 -6.44 -8.21 -5.62
CA PHE A 190 -5.80 -9.54 -5.65
C PHE A 190 -6.81 -10.68 -5.67
N SER A 191 -7.92 -10.56 -4.94
CA SER A 191 -8.98 -11.58 -4.90
C SER A 191 -9.79 -11.60 -6.20
N LEU A 192 -10.13 -10.41 -6.71
CA LEU A 192 -10.86 -10.25 -7.98
C LEU A 192 -10.03 -10.80 -9.15
N GLU A 193 -8.71 -10.61 -9.10
CA GLU A 193 -7.81 -11.12 -10.13
C GLU A 193 -7.63 -12.63 -10.05
N CYS A 194 -7.46 -13.20 -8.85
CA CYS A 194 -7.42 -14.64 -8.67
C CYS A 194 -8.67 -15.32 -9.23
N MET A 195 -9.82 -14.64 -9.19
CA MET A 195 -11.10 -15.10 -9.76
C MET A 195 -11.29 -14.72 -11.24
N ASN A 196 -10.25 -14.14 -11.89
CA ASN A 196 -10.28 -13.70 -13.30
C ASN A 196 -11.36 -12.65 -13.65
N TYR A 197 -11.72 -11.79 -12.71
CA TYR A 197 -12.63 -10.68 -13.00
C TYR A 197 -11.99 -9.71 -14.01
N SER A 198 -12.76 -9.29 -15.02
CA SER A 198 -12.38 -8.24 -15.97
C SER A 198 -12.32 -6.88 -15.26
N LEU A 199 -11.61 -5.90 -15.82
CA LEU A 199 -11.51 -4.56 -15.23
C LEU A 199 -12.89 -3.91 -15.00
N ARG A 200 -13.85 -4.15 -15.90
CA ARG A 200 -15.22 -3.63 -15.76
C ARG A 200 -15.95 -4.28 -14.58
N GLU A 201 -15.81 -5.59 -14.41
CA GLU A 201 -16.41 -6.32 -13.29
C GLU A 201 -15.78 -5.90 -11.96
N ARG A 202 -14.47 -5.66 -11.92
CA ARG A 202 -13.76 -5.15 -10.72
C ARG A 202 -14.29 -3.77 -10.32
N TRP A 203 -14.47 -2.89 -11.30
CA TRP A 203 -15.05 -1.57 -11.05
C TRP A 203 -16.49 -1.64 -10.56
N ASN A 204 -17.32 -2.51 -11.19
CA ASN A 204 -18.68 -2.74 -10.74
C ASN A 204 -18.72 -3.30 -9.31
N TYR A 205 -17.84 -4.24 -8.98
CA TYR A 205 -17.71 -4.77 -7.61
C TYR A 205 -17.37 -3.67 -6.62
N PHE A 206 -16.42 -2.81 -6.93
CA PHE A 206 -16.05 -1.67 -6.10
C PHE A 206 -17.26 -0.74 -5.86
N THR A 207 -17.94 -0.33 -6.90
CA THR A 207 -19.06 0.62 -6.81
C THR A 207 -20.30 0.04 -6.12
N SER A 208 -20.55 -1.26 -6.27
CA SER A 208 -21.66 -1.94 -5.57
C SER A 208 -21.39 -2.17 -4.08
N HIS A 209 -20.13 -2.20 -3.65
CA HIS A 209 -19.73 -2.46 -2.27
C HIS A 209 -19.07 -1.26 -1.57
N LEU A 210 -19.40 -0.02 -1.97
CA LEU A 210 -18.78 1.20 -1.43
C LEU A 210 -18.81 1.28 0.10
N SER A 211 -19.87 0.81 0.74
CA SER A 211 -19.97 0.77 2.21
C SER A 211 -18.89 -0.12 2.84
N PHE A 212 -18.59 -1.27 2.25
CA PHE A 212 -17.50 -2.15 2.68
C PHE A 212 -16.13 -1.48 2.47
N PHE A 213 -15.91 -0.90 1.29
CA PHE A 213 -14.66 -0.20 0.98
C PHE A 213 -14.46 1.03 1.85
N SER A 214 -15.52 1.73 2.25
CA SER A 214 -15.44 2.85 3.20
C SER A 214 -14.93 2.41 4.57
N GLY A 215 -15.42 1.28 5.08
CA GLY A 215 -14.95 0.71 6.34
C GLY A 215 -13.48 0.27 6.25
N LEU A 216 -13.11 -0.38 5.14
CA LEU A 216 -11.73 -0.82 4.90
C LEU A 216 -10.77 0.36 4.75
N ALA A 217 -11.18 1.41 4.01
CA ALA A 217 -10.40 2.64 3.85
C ALA A 217 -10.16 3.33 5.19
N LEU A 218 -11.18 3.38 6.06
CA LEU A 218 -11.03 3.95 7.40
C LEU A 218 -10.05 3.14 8.25
N ALA A 219 -10.09 1.81 8.18
CA ALA A 219 -9.11 0.96 8.87
C ALA A 219 -7.68 1.23 8.36
N ILE A 220 -7.50 1.33 7.04
CA ILE A 220 -6.21 1.64 6.42
C ILE A 220 -5.70 3.01 6.89
N LEU A 221 -6.54 4.03 6.88
CA LEU A 221 -6.18 5.35 7.37
C LEU A 221 -5.73 5.32 8.82
N PHE A 222 -6.44 4.57 9.68
CA PHE A 222 -6.06 4.42 11.09
C PHE A 222 -4.66 3.80 11.25
N PHE A 223 -4.34 2.74 10.50
CA PHE A 223 -3.01 2.13 10.53
C PHE A 223 -1.92 3.02 9.89
N SER A 224 -2.31 3.91 8.98
CA SER A 224 -1.39 4.83 8.31
C SER A 224 -0.96 6.02 9.19
N PHE A 225 -1.64 6.28 10.31
CA PHE A 225 -1.22 7.31 11.26
C PHE A 225 0.16 7.05 11.86
N ILE A 226 0.56 5.79 11.97
CA ILE A 226 1.90 5.42 12.43
C ILE A 226 2.74 5.08 11.20
N PRO A 227 3.76 5.90 10.86
CA PRO A 227 4.63 5.65 9.72
C PRO A 227 5.24 4.25 9.78
N GLY A 228 5.15 3.50 8.69
CA GLY A 228 5.65 2.12 8.59
C GLY A 228 4.70 1.04 9.13
N LEU A 229 3.77 1.35 10.05
CA LEU A 229 2.83 0.34 10.55
C LEU A 229 1.94 -0.21 9.43
N PHE A 230 1.50 0.65 8.52
CA PHE A 230 0.72 0.23 7.36
C PHE A 230 1.51 -0.75 6.46
N THR A 231 2.80 -0.49 6.23
CA THR A 231 3.66 -1.38 5.43
C THR A 231 3.74 -2.78 6.04
N ILE A 232 3.89 -2.86 7.37
CA ILE A 232 3.92 -4.13 8.10
C ILE A 232 2.55 -4.82 8.09
N SER A 233 1.47 -4.04 8.13
CA SER A 233 0.11 -4.56 8.22
C SER A 233 -0.49 -4.94 6.86
N LEU A 234 0.11 -4.55 5.75
CA LEU A 234 -0.41 -4.80 4.39
C LEU A 234 -0.77 -6.28 4.11
N PRO A 235 0.06 -7.28 4.47
CA PRO A 235 -0.31 -8.68 4.30
C PRO A 235 -1.60 -9.07 5.03
N PHE A 236 -1.85 -8.47 6.20
CA PHE A 236 -3.07 -8.71 6.98
C PHE A 236 -4.30 -8.09 6.31
N PHE A 237 -4.16 -6.90 5.71
CA PHE A 237 -5.24 -6.29 4.92
C PHE A 237 -5.58 -7.13 3.70
N ILE A 238 -4.60 -7.66 2.99
CA ILE A 238 -4.79 -8.52 1.81
C ILE A 238 -5.45 -9.84 2.22
N ALA A 239 -4.96 -10.51 3.28
CA ALA A 239 -5.53 -11.77 3.75
C ALA A 239 -6.96 -11.62 4.26
N GLY A 240 -7.22 -10.59 5.07
CA GLY A 240 -8.56 -10.29 5.57
C GLY A 240 -9.50 -9.83 4.46
N GLY A 241 -8.99 -9.13 3.45
CA GLY A 241 -9.71 -8.74 2.24
C GLY A 241 -10.17 -9.95 1.44
N ALA A 242 -9.30 -10.94 1.23
CA ALA A 242 -9.64 -12.19 0.56
C ALA A 242 -10.73 -12.97 1.31
N ASP A 243 -10.65 -13.01 2.63
CA ASP A 243 -11.66 -13.65 3.48
C ASP A 243 -13.03 -12.94 3.40
N ALA A 244 -13.00 -11.61 3.46
CA ALA A 244 -14.20 -10.80 3.34
C ALA A 244 -14.83 -10.93 1.95
N PHE A 245 -14.04 -10.88 0.88
CA PHE A 245 -14.48 -11.11 -0.48
C PHE A 245 -15.19 -12.45 -0.61
N ALA A 246 -14.58 -13.55 -0.14
CA ALA A 246 -15.19 -14.86 -0.17
C ALA A 246 -16.52 -14.90 0.56
N SER A 247 -16.61 -14.29 1.75
CA SER A 247 -17.84 -14.25 2.55
C SER A 247 -18.97 -13.43 1.91
N ILE A 248 -18.65 -12.37 1.18
CA ILE A 248 -19.61 -11.54 0.46
C ILE A 248 -20.13 -12.30 -0.76
N THR A 249 -19.24 -12.84 -1.58
CA THR A 249 -19.60 -13.60 -2.79
C THR A 249 -20.48 -14.81 -2.47
N GLN A 250 -20.18 -15.54 -1.39
CA GLN A 250 -21.02 -16.67 -0.96
C GLN A 250 -22.39 -16.21 -0.48
N SER A 251 -22.49 -15.08 0.22
CA SER A 251 -23.78 -14.56 0.67
C SER A 251 -24.68 -14.11 -0.47
N GLU A 252 -24.09 -13.59 -1.55
CA GLU A 252 -24.82 -13.19 -2.76
C GLU A 252 -25.30 -14.38 -3.59
N ALA A 253 -24.56 -15.48 -3.60
CA ALA A 253 -24.95 -16.71 -4.31
C ALA A 253 -26.10 -17.45 -3.61
N THR A 254 -26.42 -17.13 -2.36
CA THR A 254 -27.49 -17.75 -1.58
C THR A 254 -28.79 -16.92 -1.53
N THR A 255 -28.76 -15.68 -2.02
CA THR A 255 -29.93 -14.78 -2.13
C THR A 255 -30.48 -14.77 -3.54
#